data_b4bb90b1c05a2d1b2b50b4b2cb313018
#
_entry.id   b4bb90b1c05a2d1b2b50b4b2cb313018
#
_cell.length_a   1.000
_cell.length_b   1.000
_cell.length_c   1.000
_cell.angle_alpha   90.00
_cell.angle_beta   90.00
_cell.angle_gamma   90.00
#
_symmetry.space_group_name_H-M   'P 1'
#
loop_
_entity.id
_entity.type
_entity.pdbx_description
1 polymer ?
#
loop_
_entity_poly.entity_id
_entity_poly.type
_entity_poly.pdbx_seq_one_letter_code
_entity_poly.pdbx_strand_id
1 'polypeptide(L)'
;MAAAQEYISLHPGGDGAPYAYYLVAICQFDQIIDVGRDQARSDLALLALTEVTARFPESDYARDAELKTDMVRDQLAGKEMEVGRYYLQRGEHLAAINRFRKVVTDYQTTTHVPEALHRLVEAYTSIGLMGQAQQTAAVLGANYPGSDWYSDSYAVMQGQGVELPKAPDAKAGFNLLDRIAKLF
;
A
#
# COMPACT_ATOMS: atom_id res chain seq x y z
N MET A 1 25.05 -9.31 10.94
CA MET A 1 23.89 -9.00 11.79
C MET A 1 24.27 -9.01 13.28
N ALA A 2 24.75 -10.11 13.89
CA ALA A 2 25.06 -10.16 15.33
C ALA A 2 25.99 -9.04 15.82
N ALA A 3 27.12 -8.80 15.18
CA ALA A 3 28.06 -7.73 15.54
C ALA A 3 27.45 -6.32 15.48
N ALA A 4 26.55 -6.07 14.52
CA ALA A 4 25.84 -4.79 14.42
C ALA A 4 24.83 -4.62 15.58
N GLN A 5 24.12 -5.68 15.94
CA GLN A 5 23.20 -5.68 17.10
C GLN A 5 23.95 -5.49 18.42
N GLU A 6 25.11 -6.11 18.59
CA GLU A 6 25.98 -5.90 19.74
C GLU A 6 26.47 -4.44 19.81
N TYR A 7 26.91 -3.87 18.70
CA TYR A 7 27.30 -2.45 18.64
C TYR A 7 26.14 -1.53 19.05
N ILE A 8 24.93 -1.76 18.54
CA ILE A 8 23.74 -0.99 18.88
C ILE A 8 23.44 -1.07 20.38
N SER A 9 23.60 -2.25 21.00
CA SER A 9 23.34 -2.44 22.43
C SER A 9 24.31 -1.67 23.32
N LEU A 10 25.56 -1.54 22.90
CA LEU A 10 26.62 -0.85 23.65
C LEU A 10 26.67 0.66 23.35
N HIS A 11 26.35 1.06 22.09
CA HIS A 11 26.50 2.42 21.59
C HIS A 11 25.29 2.88 20.77
N PRO A 12 24.07 2.93 21.33
CA PRO A 12 22.84 3.17 20.57
C PRO A 12 22.74 4.58 19.93
N GLY A 13 23.53 5.55 20.41
CA GLY A 13 23.61 6.93 19.91
C GLY A 13 25.01 7.32 19.45
N GLY A 14 25.92 6.37 19.30
CA GLY A 14 27.29 6.66 18.80
C GLY A 14 27.32 7.02 17.32
N ASP A 15 28.41 7.61 16.83
CA ASP A 15 28.59 8.04 15.44
C ASP A 15 28.40 6.88 14.43
N GLY A 16 28.70 5.66 14.81
CA GLY A 16 28.47 4.46 13.99
C GLY A 16 27.07 3.85 14.09
N ALA A 17 26.20 4.38 14.95
CA ALA A 17 24.87 3.81 15.16
C ALA A 17 24.00 3.84 13.87
N PRO A 18 23.95 4.91 13.08
CA PRO A 18 23.17 4.92 11.84
C PRO A 18 23.55 3.78 10.89
N TYR A 19 24.85 3.53 10.74
CA TYR A 19 25.36 2.43 9.92
C TYR A 19 25.03 1.06 10.51
N ALA A 20 25.12 0.88 11.82
CA ALA A 20 24.85 -0.39 12.48
C ALA A 20 23.35 -0.76 12.36
N TYR A 21 22.43 0.19 12.57
CA TYR A 21 20.99 0.00 12.36
C TYR A 21 20.68 -0.34 10.89
N TYR A 22 21.30 0.39 9.96
CA TYR A 22 21.15 0.14 8.54
C TYR A 22 21.63 -1.27 8.16
N LEU A 23 22.79 -1.73 8.67
CA LEU A 23 23.29 -3.10 8.43
C LEU A 23 22.30 -4.17 8.92
N VAL A 24 21.67 -3.97 10.08
CA VAL A 24 20.63 -4.89 10.56
C VAL A 24 19.45 -4.91 9.59
N ALA A 25 19.00 -3.73 9.14
CA ALA A 25 17.88 -3.61 8.22
C ALA A 25 18.19 -4.29 6.86
N ILE A 26 19.35 -4.06 6.29
CA ILE A 26 19.78 -4.71 5.04
C ILE A 26 19.89 -6.23 5.20
N CYS A 27 20.45 -6.71 6.31
CA CYS A 27 20.47 -8.15 6.55
C CYS A 27 19.08 -8.78 6.64
N GLN A 28 18.06 -8.06 7.10
CA GLN A 28 16.67 -8.53 7.08
C GLN A 28 16.08 -8.45 5.67
N PHE A 29 16.34 -7.37 4.96
CA PHE A 29 15.88 -7.14 3.59
C PHE A 29 16.43 -8.23 2.64
N ASP A 30 17.72 -8.53 2.69
CA ASP A 30 18.38 -9.53 1.84
C ASP A 30 17.90 -10.96 2.11
N GLN A 31 17.25 -11.21 3.25
CA GLN A 31 16.63 -12.49 3.57
C GLN A 31 15.25 -12.68 2.95
N ILE A 32 14.68 -11.66 2.34
CA ILE A 32 13.41 -11.75 1.62
C ILE A 32 13.66 -12.49 0.30
N ILE A 33 13.40 -13.79 0.27
CA ILE A 33 13.54 -14.62 -0.95
C ILE A 33 12.29 -14.49 -1.81
N ASP A 34 11.12 -14.50 -1.17
CA ASP A 34 9.82 -14.40 -1.83
C ASP A 34 8.82 -13.73 -0.86
N VAL A 35 8.46 -12.49 -1.17
CA VAL A 35 7.49 -11.70 -0.37
C VAL A 35 6.14 -12.42 -0.26
N GLY A 36 5.79 -13.23 -1.26
CA GLY A 36 4.54 -13.99 -1.28
C GLY A 36 4.52 -15.16 -0.31
N ARG A 37 5.68 -15.72 0.06
CA ARG A 37 5.80 -16.90 0.93
C ARG A 37 6.21 -16.59 2.35
N ASP A 38 6.99 -15.53 2.56
CA ASP A 38 7.61 -15.23 3.87
C ASP A 38 7.26 -13.82 4.33
N GLN A 39 5.97 -13.63 4.61
CA GLN A 39 5.45 -12.34 5.08
C GLN A 39 6.14 -11.89 6.39
N ALA A 40 6.46 -12.84 7.28
CA ALA A 40 7.13 -12.52 8.54
C ALA A 40 8.51 -11.88 8.34
N ARG A 41 9.28 -12.29 7.30
CA ARG A 41 10.57 -11.67 6.98
C ARG A 41 10.41 -10.28 6.39
N SER A 42 9.40 -10.10 5.54
CA SER A 42 9.07 -8.79 5.00
C SER A 42 8.67 -7.80 6.10
N ASP A 43 7.88 -8.25 7.09
CA ASP A 43 7.50 -7.44 8.25
C ASP A 43 8.71 -7.06 9.11
N LEU A 44 9.64 -8.00 9.35
CA LEU A 44 10.89 -7.73 10.07
C LEU A 44 11.79 -6.73 9.32
N ALA A 45 11.88 -6.87 8.00
CA ALA A 45 12.65 -5.93 7.17
C ALA A 45 12.02 -4.52 7.21
N LEU A 46 10.67 -4.41 7.05
CA LEU A 46 9.97 -3.13 7.15
C LEU A 46 10.19 -2.47 8.51
N LEU A 47 10.09 -3.24 9.60
CA LEU A 47 10.31 -2.73 10.95
C LEU A 47 11.72 -2.15 11.08
N ALA A 48 12.74 -2.91 10.67
CA ALA A 48 14.13 -2.49 10.76
C ALA A 48 14.46 -1.28 9.85
N LEU A 49 13.95 -1.26 8.62
CA LEU A 49 14.12 -0.13 7.68
C LEU A 49 13.45 1.14 8.22
N THR A 50 12.22 1.02 8.73
CA THR A 50 11.49 2.15 9.32
C THR A 50 12.20 2.67 10.59
N GLU A 51 12.84 1.81 11.36
CA GLU A 51 13.63 2.23 12.52
C GLU A 51 14.83 3.10 12.12
N VAL A 52 15.50 2.78 11.01
CA VAL A 52 16.60 3.62 10.47
C VAL A 52 16.10 5.01 10.12
N THR A 53 15.02 5.12 9.37
CA THR A 53 14.46 6.41 8.94
C THR A 53 13.93 7.25 10.09
N ALA A 54 13.32 6.62 11.11
CA ALA A 54 12.77 7.30 12.26
C ALA A 54 13.86 7.82 13.22
N ARG A 55 14.95 7.05 13.41
CA ARG A 55 16.03 7.42 14.35
C ARG A 55 17.06 8.36 13.73
N PHE A 56 17.33 8.21 12.44
CA PHE A 56 18.43 8.90 11.76
C PHE A 56 17.99 9.53 10.43
N PRO A 57 16.95 10.38 10.43
CA PRO A 57 16.33 10.90 9.21
C PRO A 57 17.30 11.68 8.30
N GLU A 58 18.32 12.31 8.89
CA GLU A 58 19.32 13.12 8.17
C GLU A 58 20.50 12.30 7.65
N SER A 59 20.54 10.98 7.89
CA SER A 59 21.63 10.14 7.43
C SER A 59 21.45 9.70 5.98
N ASP A 60 22.54 9.50 5.26
CA ASP A 60 22.52 8.93 3.91
C ASP A 60 21.87 7.54 3.88
N TYR A 61 21.93 6.81 5.00
CA TYR A 61 21.32 5.50 5.16
C TYR A 61 19.79 5.57 5.22
N ALA A 62 19.21 6.67 5.72
CA ALA A 62 17.77 6.85 5.77
C ALA A 62 17.15 6.91 4.38
N ARG A 63 17.78 7.61 3.44
CA ARG A 63 17.31 7.70 2.05
C ARG A 63 17.23 6.33 1.38
N ASP A 64 18.25 5.51 1.54
CA ASP A 64 18.27 4.15 0.96
C ASP A 64 17.25 3.24 1.68
N ALA A 65 17.11 3.38 3.00
CA ALA A 65 16.11 2.65 3.78
C ALA A 65 14.67 3.01 3.36
N GLU A 66 14.38 4.26 3.03
CA GLU A 66 13.08 4.69 2.47
C GLU A 66 12.79 4.00 1.15
N LEU A 67 13.74 4.03 0.20
CA LEU A 67 13.58 3.36 -1.09
C LEU A 67 13.29 1.86 -0.93
N LYS A 68 14.03 1.19 -0.04
CA LYS A 68 13.80 -0.24 0.25
C LYS A 68 12.47 -0.50 0.94
N THR A 69 12.04 0.39 1.82
CA THR A 69 10.72 0.34 2.45
C THR A 69 9.61 0.38 1.40
N ASP A 70 9.72 1.29 0.45
CA ASP A 70 8.73 1.42 -0.64
C ASP A 70 8.73 0.18 -1.55
N MET A 71 9.91 -0.38 -1.86
CA MET A 71 10.01 -1.63 -2.62
C MET A 71 9.30 -2.79 -1.90
N VAL A 72 9.53 -2.97 -0.60
CA VAL A 72 8.88 -4.05 0.16
C VAL A 72 7.38 -3.83 0.25
N ARG A 73 6.93 -2.60 0.47
CA ARG A 73 5.49 -2.25 0.50
C ARG A 73 4.81 -2.53 -0.83
N ASP A 74 5.45 -2.15 -1.95
CA ASP A 74 4.88 -2.39 -3.29
C ASP A 74 4.75 -3.89 -3.58
N GLN A 75 5.74 -4.69 -3.22
CA GLN A 75 5.69 -6.14 -3.36
C GLN A 75 4.60 -6.77 -2.49
N LEU A 76 4.43 -6.33 -1.23
CA LEU A 76 3.36 -6.80 -0.35
C LEU A 76 1.98 -6.42 -0.88
N ALA A 77 1.82 -5.19 -1.38
CA ALA A 77 0.60 -4.74 -2.04
C ALA A 77 0.29 -5.60 -3.28
N GLY A 78 1.29 -5.85 -4.12
CA GLY A 78 1.17 -6.71 -5.30
C GLY A 78 0.67 -8.13 -4.95
N LYS A 79 1.16 -8.69 -3.84
CA LYS A 79 0.69 -10.00 -3.34
C LYS A 79 -0.78 -9.97 -2.91
N GLU A 80 -1.20 -8.95 -2.16
CA GLU A 80 -2.60 -8.81 -1.78
C GLU A 80 -3.49 -8.59 -3.03
N MET A 81 -3.00 -7.85 -4.04
CA MET A 81 -3.68 -7.70 -5.33
C MET A 81 -3.85 -9.03 -6.06
N GLU A 82 -2.80 -9.85 -6.13
CA GLU A 82 -2.85 -11.18 -6.76
C GLU A 82 -3.93 -12.06 -6.11
N VAL A 83 -3.91 -12.15 -4.77
CA VAL A 83 -4.89 -12.93 -4.01
C VAL A 83 -6.30 -12.35 -4.18
N GLY A 84 -6.42 -11.02 -4.17
CA GLY A 84 -7.71 -10.34 -4.39
C GLY A 84 -8.30 -10.65 -5.77
N ARG A 85 -7.49 -10.56 -6.85
CA ARG A 85 -7.91 -10.92 -8.22
C ARG A 85 -8.32 -12.40 -8.31
N TYR A 86 -7.59 -13.30 -7.66
CA TYR A 86 -7.96 -14.72 -7.61
C TYR A 86 -9.35 -14.94 -7.01
N TYR A 87 -9.66 -14.32 -5.86
CA TYR A 87 -10.99 -14.41 -5.25
C TYR A 87 -12.08 -13.76 -6.11
N LEU A 88 -11.79 -12.62 -6.73
CA LEU A 88 -12.74 -11.92 -7.61
C LEU A 88 -13.14 -12.79 -8.81
N GLN A 89 -12.16 -13.45 -9.46
CA GLN A 89 -12.40 -14.38 -10.56
C GLN A 89 -13.25 -15.60 -10.18
N ARG A 90 -13.21 -15.99 -8.90
CA ARG A 90 -14.03 -17.10 -8.38
C ARG A 90 -15.41 -16.65 -7.90
N GLY A 91 -15.73 -15.37 -7.99
CA GLY A 91 -16.99 -14.82 -7.49
C GLY A 91 -17.04 -14.68 -5.95
N GLU A 92 -15.90 -14.86 -5.29
CA GLU A 92 -15.79 -14.72 -3.82
C GLU A 92 -15.56 -13.26 -3.44
N HIS A 93 -16.56 -12.41 -3.75
CA HIS A 93 -16.44 -10.96 -3.69
C HIS A 93 -16.07 -10.43 -2.30
N LEU A 94 -16.59 -11.00 -1.21
CA LEU A 94 -16.24 -10.55 0.15
C LEU A 94 -14.77 -10.82 0.50
N ALA A 95 -14.22 -11.96 0.07
CA ALA A 95 -12.82 -12.27 0.25
C ALA A 95 -11.93 -11.32 -0.58
N ALA A 96 -12.33 -11.05 -1.83
CA ALA A 96 -11.65 -10.09 -2.71
C ALA A 96 -11.64 -8.67 -2.11
N ILE A 97 -12.79 -8.20 -1.63
CA ILE A 97 -12.93 -6.88 -0.98
C ILE A 97 -11.94 -6.75 0.18
N ASN A 98 -11.83 -7.74 1.05
CA ASN A 98 -10.90 -7.69 2.18
C ASN A 98 -9.44 -7.55 1.74
N ARG A 99 -9.04 -8.18 0.63
CA ARG A 99 -7.68 -8.06 0.09
C ARG A 99 -7.42 -6.69 -0.51
N PHE A 100 -8.32 -6.20 -1.36
CA PHE A 100 -8.17 -4.88 -1.97
C PHE A 100 -8.26 -3.75 -0.93
N ARG A 101 -9.12 -3.88 0.09
CA ARG A 101 -9.16 -2.93 1.21
C ARG A 101 -7.81 -2.85 1.91
N LYS A 102 -7.16 -3.99 2.17
CA LYS A 102 -5.84 -4.00 2.80
C LYS A 102 -4.81 -3.22 1.97
N VAL A 103 -4.83 -3.34 0.63
CA VAL A 103 -3.95 -2.52 -0.22
C VAL A 103 -4.22 -1.03 -0.02
N VAL A 104 -5.49 -0.63 -0.03
CA VAL A 104 -5.89 0.78 0.08
C VAL A 104 -5.65 1.34 1.49
N THR A 105 -5.68 0.52 2.55
CA THR A 105 -5.45 0.98 3.94
C THR A 105 -3.99 0.91 4.37
N ASP A 106 -3.28 -0.16 4.03
CA ASP A 106 -1.95 -0.42 4.59
C ASP A 106 -0.81 -0.03 3.63
N TYR A 107 -1.11 0.05 2.31
CA TYR A 107 -0.11 0.27 1.25
C TYR A 107 -0.45 1.46 0.35
N GLN A 108 -0.85 2.57 0.95
CA GLN A 108 -1.43 3.75 0.26
C GLN A 108 -0.48 4.45 -0.71
N THR A 109 0.84 4.31 -0.52
CA THR A 109 1.87 4.94 -1.35
C THR A 109 2.26 4.10 -2.56
N THR A 110 1.71 2.89 -2.69
CA THR A 110 2.09 1.95 -3.75
C THR A 110 1.35 2.21 -5.07
N THR A 111 1.95 1.75 -6.16
CA THR A 111 1.40 1.84 -7.50
C THR A 111 0.12 1.02 -7.70
N HIS A 112 -0.19 0.13 -6.77
CA HIS A 112 -1.34 -0.77 -6.81
C HIS A 112 -2.67 -0.13 -6.35
N VAL A 113 -2.63 1.02 -5.68
CA VAL A 113 -3.82 1.65 -5.09
C VAL A 113 -4.91 1.99 -6.12
N PRO A 114 -4.61 2.57 -7.30
CA PRO A 114 -5.65 2.85 -8.30
C PRO A 114 -6.37 1.60 -8.78
N GLU A 115 -5.63 0.51 -9.06
CA GLU A 115 -6.24 -0.78 -9.41
C GLU A 115 -7.08 -1.33 -8.25
N ALA A 116 -6.58 -1.31 -7.03
CA ALA A 116 -7.29 -1.81 -5.86
C ALA A 116 -8.63 -1.10 -5.66
N LEU A 117 -8.67 0.22 -5.81
CA LEU A 117 -9.91 1.02 -5.77
C LEU A 117 -10.88 0.61 -6.88
N HIS A 118 -10.41 0.43 -8.12
CA HIS A 118 -11.24 -0.05 -9.23
C HIS A 118 -11.82 -1.43 -8.93
N ARG A 119 -11.00 -2.39 -8.49
CA ARG A 119 -11.47 -3.75 -8.14
C ARG A 119 -12.46 -3.75 -6.98
N LEU A 120 -12.35 -2.82 -6.04
CA LEU A 120 -13.36 -2.62 -5.01
C LEU A 120 -14.68 -2.13 -5.60
N VAL A 121 -14.66 -1.22 -6.59
CA VAL A 121 -15.88 -0.78 -7.31
C VAL A 121 -16.56 -1.97 -7.97
N GLU A 122 -15.82 -2.79 -8.71
CA GLU A 122 -16.36 -4.01 -9.36
C GLU A 122 -16.98 -4.97 -8.31
N ALA A 123 -16.24 -5.26 -7.25
CA ALA A 123 -16.68 -6.22 -6.23
C ALA A 123 -17.92 -5.71 -5.46
N TYR A 124 -17.95 -4.43 -5.06
CA TYR A 124 -19.14 -3.84 -4.40
C TYR A 124 -20.36 -3.81 -5.32
N THR A 125 -20.16 -3.47 -6.59
CA THR A 125 -21.21 -3.49 -7.61
C THR A 125 -21.80 -4.88 -7.77
N SER A 126 -20.95 -5.91 -7.83
CA SER A 126 -21.35 -7.32 -8.02
C SER A 126 -22.22 -7.85 -6.86
N ILE A 127 -22.02 -7.34 -5.65
CA ILE A 127 -22.83 -7.74 -4.47
C ILE A 127 -23.94 -6.73 -4.11
N GLY A 128 -24.18 -5.74 -5.00
CA GLY A 128 -25.27 -4.76 -4.84
C GLY A 128 -25.00 -3.65 -3.83
N LEU A 129 -23.77 -3.48 -3.33
CA LEU A 129 -23.38 -2.42 -2.41
C LEU A 129 -23.07 -1.12 -3.18
N MET A 130 -24.07 -0.56 -3.86
CA MET A 130 -23.91 0.59 -4.77
C MET A 130 -23.37 1.84 -4.07
N GLY A 131 -23.76 2.08 -2.81
CA GLY A 131 -23.26 3.23 -2.03
C GLY A 131 -21.75 3.17 -1.82
N GLN A 132 -21.20 2.00 -1.46
CA GLN A 132 -19.77 1.78 -1.30
C GLN A 132 -19.04 1.84 -2.65
N ALA A 133 -19.62 1.26 -3.70
CA ALA A 133 -19.05 1.35 -5.05
C ALA A 133 -18.92 2.83 -5.49
N GLN A 134 -19.96 3.63 -5.32
CA GLN A 134 -19.96 5.05 -5.69
C GLN A 134 -18.94 5.86 -4.88
N GLN A 135 -18.86 5.65 -3.56
CA GLN A 135 -17.88 6.31 -2.70
C GLN A 135 -16.45 5.95 -3.10
N THR A 136 -16.19 4.66 -3.38
CA THR A 136 -14.86 4.18 -3.80
C THR A 136 -14.47 4.76 -5.15
N ALA A 137 -15.40 4.79 -6.12
CA ALA A 137 -15.16 5.41 -7.43
C ALA A 137 -14.90 6.93 -7.31
N ALA A 138 -15.59 7.62 -6.39
CA ALA A 138 -15.36 9.04 -6.13
C ALA A 138 -13.96 9.29 -5.53
N VAL A 139 -13.46 8.39 -4.65
CA VAL A 139 -12.09 8.45 -4.12
C VAL A 139 -11.08 8.23 -5.24
N LEU A 140 -11.30 7.24 -6.11
CA LEU A 140 -10.43 6.97 -7.26
C LEU A 140 -10.37 8.18 -8.20
N GLY A 141 -11.51 8.76 -8.59
CA GLY A 141 -11.56 9.92 -9.47
C GLY A 141 -10.94 11.18 -8.86
N ALA A 142 -11.03 11.36 -7.55
CA ALA A 142 -10.46 12.52 -6.88
C ALA A 142 -8.93 12.47 -6.74
N ASN A 143 -8.35 11.26 -6.60
CA ASN A 143 -6.90 11.10 -6.37
C ASN A 143 -6.16 10.69 -7.65
N TYR A 144 -6.83 10.01 -8.58
CA TYR A 144 -6.24 9.48 -9.80
C TYR A 144 -7.10 9.78 -11.04
N PRO A 145 -7.45 11.07 -11.30
CA PRO A 145 -8.43 11.47 -12.32
C PRO A 145 -8.02 11.10 -13.76
N GLY A 146 -6.71 10.91 -13.99
CA GLY A 146 -6.16 10.55 -15.30
C GLY A 146 -5.84 9.07 -15.48
N SER A 147 -6.22 8.21 -14.52
CA SER A 147 -5.93 6.78 -14.63
C SER A 147 -6.98 6.05 -15.47
N ASP A 148 -6.54 5.04 -16.22
CA ASP A 148 -7.43 4.14 -16.95
C ASP A 148 -8.41 3.44 -16.00
N TRP A 149 -7.97 3.10 -14.79
CA TRP A 149 -8.80 2.52 -13.74
C TRP A 149 -9.99 3.39 -13.35
N TYR A 150 -9.83 4.73 -13.39
CA TYR A 150 -10.97 5.63 -13.17
C TYR A 150 -11.96 5.58 -14.31
N SER A 151 -11.47 5.57 -15.55
CA SER A 151 -12.32 5.47 -16.74
C SER A 151 -13.13 4.18 -16.75
N ASP A 152 -12.50 3.05 -16.38
CA ASP A 152 -13.15 1.75 -16.26
C ASP A 152 -14.19 1.73 -15.13
N SER A 153 -13.87 2.30 -13.97
CA SER A 153 -14.81 2.43 -12.84
C SER A 153 -16.02 3.29 -13.24
N TYR A 154 -15.79 4.36 -13.98
CA TYR A 154 -16.89 5.21 -14.49
C TYR A 154 -17.81 4.44 -15.42
N ALA A 155 -17.27 3.64 -16.33
CA ALA A 155 -18.04 2.79 -17.24
C ALA A 155 -18.87 1.74 -16.47
N VAL A 156 -18.29 1.09 -15.44
CA VAL A 156 -19.00 0.14 -14.58
C VAL A 156 -20.19 0.81 -13.88
N MET A 157 -20.01 2.00 -13.32
CA MET A 157 -21.07 2.72 -12.61
C MET A 157 -22.15 3.23 -13.56
N GLN A 158 -21.80 3.73 -14.75
CA GLN A 158 -22.77 4.11 -15.79
C GLN A 158 -23.62 2.92 -16.24
N GLY A 159 -23.01 1.75 -16.41
CA GLY A 159 -23.74 0.52 -16.75
C GLY A 159 -24.80 0.11 -15.70
N GLN A 160 -24.67 0.59 -14.48
CA GLN A 160 -25.63 0.41 -13.39
C GLN A 160 -26.63 1.59 -13.25
N GLY A 161 -26.59 2.56 -14.16
CA GLY A 161 -27.44 3.75 -14.11
C GLY A 161 -27.08 4.75 -12.99
N VAL A 162 -25.86 4.66 -12.46
CA VAL A 162 -25.35 5.57 -11.41
C VAL A 162 -24.44 6.61 -12.05
N GLU A 163 -24.84 7.88 -11.95
CA GLU A 163 -23.97 8.99 -12.35
C GLU A 163 -22.93 9.25 -11.24
N LEU A 164 -21.65 9.17 -11.63
CA LEU A 164 -20.57 9.64 -10.77
C LEU A 164 -20.41 11.17 -10.93
N PRO A 165 -20.17 11.90 -9.84
CA PRO A 165 -19.79 13.31 -9.96
C PRO A 165 -18.51 13.38 -10.82
N LYS A 166 -18.46 14.36 -11.73
CA LYS A 166 -17.22 14.64 -12.49
C LYS A 166 -16.08 14.78 -11.49
N ALA A 167 -14.93 14.19 -11.85
CA ALA A 167 -13.73 14.30 -11.03
C ALA A 167 -13.51 15.78 -10.64
N PRO A 168 -13.35 16.10 -9.36
CA PRO A 168 -13.04 17.46 -8.95
C PRO A 168 -11.71 17.87 -9.58
N ASP A 169 -11.60 19.14 -10.00
CA ASP A 169 -10.35 19.67 -10.53
C ASP A 169 -9.18 19.29 -9.61
N ALA A 170 -8.11 18.76 -10.18
CA ALA A 170 -6.93 18.20 -9.48
C ALA A 170 -6.22 19.20 -8.52
N LYS A 171 -6.70 20.43 -8.40
CA LYS A 171 -6.19 21.51 -7.54
C LYS A 171 -6.78 21.55 -6.13
N ALA A 172 -7.84 20.81 -5.84
CA ALA A 172 -8.34 20.69 -4.48
C ALA A 172 -7.47 19.65 -3.77
N GLY A 173 -6.52 20.08 -2.94
CA GLY A 173 -5.61 19.23 -2.15
C GLY A 173 -6.38 18.26 -1.23
N PHE A 174 -6.82 17.17 -1.80
CA PHE A 174 -7.57 16.14 -1.10
C PHE A 174 -6.62 15.11 -0.49
N ASN A 175 -6.63 15.00 0.82
CA ASN A 175 -5.88 13.97 1.53
C ASN A 175 -6.57 12.60 1.30
N LEU A 176 -5.88 11.72 0.56
CA LEU A 176 -6.31 10.33 0.30
C LEU A 176 -6.64 9.59 1.62
N LEU A 177 -5.83 9.81 2.65
CA LEU A 177 -5.95 9.18 3.97
C LEU A 177 -7.30 9.50 4.64
N ASP A 178 -7.71 10.77 4.64
CA ASP A 178 -8.98 11.19 5.27
C ASP A 178 -10.21 10.62 4.56
N ARG A 179 -10.10 10.35 3.26
CA ARG A 179 -11.18 9.76 2.48
C ARG A 179 -11.25 8.26 2.64
N ILE A 180 -10.10 7.58 2.66
CA ILE A 180 -10.03 6.14 2.91
C ILE A 180 -10.58 5.82 4.31
N ALA A 181 -10.23 6.60 5.32
CA ALA A 181 -10.75 6.44 6.68
C ALA A 181 -12.28 6.55 6.78
N LYS A 182 -12.91 7.25 5.82
CA LYS A 182 -14.39 7.39 5.75
C LYS A 182 -15.07 6.30 4.90
N LEU A 183 -14.30 5.50 4.15
CA LEU A 183 -14.83 4.40 3.34
C LEU A 183 -15.07 3.14 4.16
N PHE A 184 -14.37 3.00 5.27
CA PHE A 184 -14.32 1.81 6.09
C PHE A 184 -14.55 2.12 7.56
#